data_b2c07bfbdf90f7b18cef876408f6ed9d
#
_entry.id   b2c07bfbdf90f7b18cef876408f6ed9d
#
_cell.length_a   1.000
_cell.length_b   1.000
_cell.length_c   1.000
_cell.angle_alpha   90.00
_cell.angle_beta   90.00
_cell.angle_gamma   90.00
#
_symmetry.space_group_name_H-M   'P 1'
#
loop_
_entity.id
_entity.type
_entity.pdbx_description
1 polymer ?
#
loop_
_entity_poly.entity_id
_entity_poly.type
_entity_poly.pdbx_seq_one_letter_code
_entity_poly.pdbx_strand_id
1 'polypeptide(L)'
;MTRVTGNVPEGTPNWLDIGVPDLERAKTFYGTLLGWQFQDTGPEGGHYNMCVLGGEPVAGMMRNPDEGPGEYWWTVYFAADDCDGLAERAAGAGGEVVVPPMDVMDQGRMAIVRDPQGGQFGLWQGRAHPGSRIVNDPGSFTWNDLFAPDAGPARAFYTAVFGFELEQIPGGMDYTVVRRAGDGRYIGGILGGEGLVLGGGEGPVASWLTYFAVDDPDAAVRKVRAGGGSVDEEPVDTPYGRMATVRDPFGVPFRVMRPAPQPGS
;
A
#
# COMPACT_ATOMS: atom_id res chain seq x y z
N MET A 1 -9.42 8.64 -15.95
CA MET A 1 -8.11 8.21 -15.41
C MET A 1 -7.46 9.36 -14.66
N THR A 2 -7.25 9.17 -13.36
CA THR A 2 -6.57 10.15 -12.52
C THR A 2 -5.06 10.00 -12.72
N ARG A 3 -4.49 10.81 -13.61
CA ARG A 3 -3.05 10.79 -13.90
C ARG A 3 -2.28 11.69 -12.95
N VAL A 4 -1.20 11.15 -12.38
CA VAL A 4 -0.22 11.87 -11.58
C VAL A 4 0.93 12.29 -12.50
N THR A 5 1.23 13.59 -12.59
CA THR A 5 2.20 14.13 -13.55
C THR A 5 3.56 14.48 -12.94
N GLY A 6 3.70 14.42 -11.62
CA GLY A 6 4.95 14.74 -10.90
C GLY A 6 4.89 14.25 -9.47
N ASN A 7 5.81 14.73 -8.62
CA ASN A 7 5.80 14.43 -7.20
C ASN A 7 4.49 14.93 -6.57
N VAL A 8 3.93 14.10 -5.69
CA VAL A 8 2.77 14.47 -4.87
C VAL A 8 3.25 15.03 -3.53
N PRO A 9 2.45 15.84 -2.83
CA PRO A 9 2.84 16.41 -1.54
C PRO A 9 3.21 15.35 -0.50
N GLU A 10 4.13 15.71 0.42
CA GLU A 10 4.59 14.87 1.54
C GLU A 10 3.46 14.18 2.27
N GLY A 11 3.66 12.92 2.67
CA GLY A 11 2.68 12.10 3.35
C GLY A 11 1.60 11.48 2.45
N THR A 12 1.61 11.73 1.14
CA THR A 12 0.68 11.06 0.22
C THR A 12 1.20 9.66 -0.12
N PRO A 13 0.39 8.58 -0.05
CA PRO A 13 0.76 7.31 -0.64
C PRO A 13 1.06 7.49 -2.13
N ASN A 14 2.28 7.19 -2.54
CA ASN A 14 2.72 7.47 -3.92
C ASN A 14 3.29 6.27 -4.66
N TRP A 15 3.64 5.19 -3.96
CA TRP A 15 4.14 3.96 -4.57
C TRP A 15 3.75 2.73 -3.77
N LEU A 16 3.71 1.61 -4.44
CA LEU A 16 3.56 0.28 -3.85
C LEU A 16 4.60 -0.65 -4.45
N ASP A 17 5.19 -1.52 -3.64
CA ASP A 17 5.92 -2.66 -4.17
C ASP A 17 5.73 -3.94 -3.33
N ILE A 18 6.10 -5.06 -3.93
CA ILE A 18 6.03 -6.36 -3.29
C ILE A 18 7.24 -7.22 -3.66
N GLY A 19 7.85 -7.84 -2.65
CA GLY A 19 8.74 -8.99 -2.83
C GLY A 19 7.94 -10.29 -2.89
N VAL A 20 8.25 -11.18 -3.84
CA VAL A 20 7.54 -12.45 -4.01
C VAL A 20 8.52 -13.60 -4.26
N PRO A 21 8.20 -14.84 -3.84
CA PRO A 21 9.10 -15.98 -4.01
C PRO A 21 9.18 -16.48 -5.48
N ASP A 22 8.07 -16.32 -6.22
CA ASP A 22 7.95 -16.73 -7.63
C ASP A 22 7.37 -15.58 -8.45
N LEU A 23 8.27 -14.84 -9.11
CA LEU A 23 7.93 -13.65 -9.86
C LEU A 23 7.02 -13.92 -11.07
N GLU A 24 7.22 -15.03 -11.78
CA GLU A 24 6.42 -15.35 -12.96
C GLU A 24 4.98 -15.76 -12.59
N ARG A 25 4.83 -16.48 -11.49
CA ARG A 25 3.51 -16.78 -10.93
C ARG A 25 2.79 -15.50 -10.47
N ALA A 26 3.51 -14.59 -9.81
CA ALA A 26 2.98 -13.30 -9.40
C ALA A 26 2.54 -12.45 -10.61
N LYS A 27 3.38 -12.33 -11.64
CA LYS A 27 3.05 -11.63 -12.88
C LYS A 27 1.79 -12.19 -13.55
N THR A 28 1.67 -13.51 -13.61
CA THR A 28 0.47 -14.17 -14.17
C THR A 28 -0.78 -13.81 -13.38
N PHE A 29 -0.69 -13.86 -12.06
CA PHE A 29 -1.81 -13.56 -11.15
C PHE A 29 -2.24 -12.08 -11.24
N TYR A 30 -1.33 -11.16 -10.96
CA TYR A 30 -1.66 -9.72 -10.94
C TYR A 30 -1.96 -9.18 -12.35
N GLY A 31 -1.29 -9.69 -13.39
CA GLY A 31 -1.61 -9.36 -14.78
C GLY A 31 -3.04 -9.76 -15.16
N THR A 32 -3.49 -10.95 -14.76
CA THR A 32 -4.88 -11.42 -15.00
C THR A 32 -5.88 -10.65 -14.17
N LEU A 33 -5.56 -10.35 -12.91
CA LEU A 33 -6.47 -9.67 -11.97
C LEU A 33 -6.64 -8.19 -12.31
N LEU A 34 -5.52 -7.47 -12.44
CA LEU A 34 -5.45 -6.00 -12.51
C LEU A 34 -5.14 -5.46 -13.92
N GLY A 35 -4.85 -6.34 -14.89
CA GLY A 35 -4.54 -5.92 -16.26
C GLY A 35 -3.12 -5.38 -16.44
N TRP A 36 -2.21 -5.70 -15.52
CA TRP A 36 -0.84 -5.19 -15.57
C TRP A 36 0.01 -5.87 -16.64
N GLN A 37 0.89 -5.08 -17.22
CA GLN A 37 2.07 -5.51 -17.97
C GLN A 37 3.31 -5.28 -17.08
N PHE A 38 4.41 -5.97 -17.40
CA PHE A 38 5.61 -5.93 -16.56
C PHE A 38 6.82 -5.56 -17.41
N GLN A 39 7.64 -4.64 -16.88
CA GLN A 39 8.88 -4.19 -17.50
C GLN A 39 10.03 -4.44 -16.53
N ASP A 40 10.93 -5.37 -16.90
CA ASP A 40 12.16 -5.65 -16.14
C ASP A 40 13.15 -4.51 -16.32
N THR A 41 13.65 -3.95 -15.22
CA THR A 41 14.67 -2.88 -15.24
C THR A 41 16.08 -3.40 -15.59
N GLY A 42 16.24 -4.69 -15.77
CA GLY A 42 17.51 -5.33 -16.10
C GLY A 42 18.46 -5.51 -14.91
N PRO A 43 19.68 -6.02 -15.18
CA PRO A 43 20.63 -6.36 -14.12
C PRO A 43 21.07 -5.18 -13.25
N GLU A 44 21.22 -3.98 -13.83
CA GLU A 44 21.59 -2.77 -13.11
C GLU A 44 20.53 -2.34 -12.10
N GLY A 45 19.25 -2.59 -12.41
CA GLY A 45 18.11 -2.36 -11.52
C GLY A 45 17.77 -3.58 -10.64
N GLY A 46 18.64 -4.59 -10.55
CA GLY A 46 18.40 -5.81 -9.76
C GLY A 46 17.22 -6.64 -10.24
N HIS A 47 16.85 -6.54 -11.53
CA HIS A 47 15.67 -7.18 -12.11
C HIS A 47 14.34 -6.80 -11.41
N TYR A 48 14.27 -5.58 -10.86
CA TYR A 48 13.03 -5.02 -10.39
C TYR A 48 12.04 -4.88 -11.54
N ASN A 49 10.79 -5.24 -11.34
CA ASN A 49 9.78 -5.20 -12.38
C ASN A 49 8.80 -4.07 -12.12
N MET A 50 8.75 -3.12 -13.06
CA MET A 50 7.70 -2.10 -13.06
C MET A 50 6.39 -2.74 -13.50
N CYS A 51 5.37 -2.66 -12.67
CA CYS A 51 3.99 -3.00 -13.01
C CYS A 51 3.36 -1.83 -13.76
N VAL A 52 2.89 -2.06 -14.98
CA VAL A 52 2.49 -1.02 -15.92
C VAL A 52 1.02 -1.21 -16.31
N LEU A 53 0.22 -0.16 -16.20
CA LEU A 53 -1.19 -0.10 -16.61
C LEU A 53 -1.37 0.97 -17.69
N GLY A 54 -1.82 0.57 -18.87
CA GLY A 54 -2.01 1.52 -19.98
C GLY A 54 -0.75 2.29 -20.39
N GLY A 55 0.43 1.68 -20.22
CA GLY A 55 1.73 2.30 -20.51
C GLY A 55 2.35 3.11 -19.37
N GLU A 56 1.68 3.22 -18.23
CA GLU A 56 2.11 4.03 -17.08
C GLU A 56 2.44 3.15 -15.85
N PRO A 57 3.53 3.42 -15.10
CA PRO A 57 3.88 2.67 -13.90
C PRO A 57 2.86 2.89 -12.77
N VAL A 58 2.44 1.80 -12.12
CA VAL A 58 1.45 1.82 -11.03
C VAL A 58 1.92 1.14 -9.76
N ALA A 59 2.88 0.22 -9.85
CA ALA A 59 3.47 -0.51 -8.71
C ALA A 59 4.80 -1.14 -9.12
N GLY A 60 5.51 -1.72 -8.16
CA GLY A 60 6.71 -2.49 -8.37
C GLY A 60 6.61 -3.93 -7.86
N MET A 61 7.45 -4.80 -8.43
CA MET A 61 7.52 -6.20 -8.02
C MET A 61 8.94 -6.71 -8.17
N MET A 62 9.41 -7.44 -7.16
CA MET A 62 10.73 -8.06 -7.21
C MET A 62 10.69 -9.50 -6.71
N ARG A 63 11.68 -10.28 -7.09
CA ARG A 63 11.86 -11.59 -6.51
C ARG A 63 12.48 -11.46 -5.12
N ASN A 64 11.83 -12.06 -4.13
CA ASN A 64 12.37 -12.21 -2.78
C ASN A 64 12.17 -13.66 -2.31
N PRO A 65 13.15 -14.58 -2.59
CA PRO A 65 13.01 -15.99 -2.28
C PRO A 65 13.27 -16.33 -0.81
N ASP A 66 13.84 -15.39 -0.04
CA ASP A 66 14.39 -15.68 1.29
C ASP A 66 13.38 -15.48 2.42
N GLU A 67 12.20 -14.91 2.11
CA GLU A 67 11.10 -14.76 3.07
C GLU A 67 10.21 -15.99 3.06
N GLY A 68 9.83 -16.47 4.25
CA GLY A 68 8.96 -17.63 4.43
C GLY A 68 7.48 -17.33 4.14
N PRO A 69 6.62 -18.37 4.10
CA PRO A 69 5.18 -18.17 3.95
C PRO A 69 4.62 -17.23 5.03
N GLY A 70 3.91 -16.18 4.60
CA GLY A 70 3.31 -15.17 5.48
C GLY A 70 4.21 -13.97 5.79
N GLU A 71 5.41 -13.92 5.22
CA GLU A 71 6.36 -12.79 5.36
C GLU A 71 6.34 -11.85 4.16
N TYR A 72 5.42 -12.03 3.22
CA TYR A 72 5.25 -11.15 2.06
C TYR A 72 4.08 -10.19 2.28
N TRP A 73 4.26 -8.92 1.88
CA TRP A 73 3.23 -7.89 1.94
C TRP A 73 3.45 -6.82 0.88
N TRP A 74 2.40 -6.09 0.56
CA TRP A 74 2.51 -4.86 -0.20
C TRP A 74 3.09 -3.75 0.69
N THR A 75 4.27 -3.25 0.36
CA THR A 75 4.85 -2.08 1.00
C THR A 75 4.21 -0.83 0.41
N VAL A 76 3.52 -0.03 1.23
CA VAL A 76 3.09 1.29 0.83
C VAL A 76 4.20 2.30 1.10
N TYR A 77 4.49 3.14 0.10
CA TYR A 77 5.44 4.24 0.24
C TYR A 77 4.69 5.56 0.32
N PHE A 78 5.11 6.41 1.24
CA PHE A 78 4.63 7.77 1.37
C PHE A 78 5.63 8.73 0.74
N ALA A 79 5.10 9.72 0.00
CA ALA A 79 5.90 10.78 -0.58
C ALA A 79 6.67 11.54 0.51
N ALA A 80 7.94 11.80 0.24
CA ALA A 80 8.84 12.57 1.07
C ALA A 80 9.40 13.75 0.28
N ASP A 81 9.33 14.95 0.83
CA ASP A 81 10.05 16.10 0.30
C ASP A 81 11.52 16.05 0.74
N ASP A 82 11.78 15.49 1.94
CA ASP A 82 13.08 15.21 2.53
C ASP A 82 13.04 13.82 3.21
N CYS A 83 13.57 12.81 2.51
CA CYS A 83 13.56 11.42 2.98
C CYS A 83 14.38 11.25 4.27
N ASP A 84 15.52 11.93 4.38
CA ASP A 84 16.39 11.86 5.57
C ASP A 84 15.68 12.47 6.79
N GLY A 85 15.14 13.67 6.63
CA GLY A 85 14.41 14.36 7.70
C GLY A 85 13.15 13.60 8.14
N LEU A 86 12.42 12.96 7.22
CA LEU A 86 11.28 12.10 7.57
C LEU A 86 11.70 10.85 8.33
N ALA A 87 12.79 10.20 7.93
CA ALA A 87 13.32 9.04 8.64
C ALA A 87 13.78 9.43 10.06
N GLU A 88 14.41 10.60 10.23
CA GLU A 88 14.78 11.12 11.55
C GLU A 88 13.55 11.43 12.42
N ARG A 89 12.50 12.05 11.84
CA ARG A 89 11.23 12.30 12.55
C ARG A 89 10.56 11.01 12.99
N ALA A 90 10.59 9.98 12.14
CA ALA A 90 10.03 8.67 12.47
C ALA A 90 10.80 8.01 13.63
N ALA A 91 12.13 8.04 13.61
CA ALA A 91 12.94 7.54 14.71
C ALA A 91 12.68 8.33 16.03
N GLY A 92 12.59 9.66 15.94
CA GLY A 92 12.25 10.53 17.07
C GLY A 92 10.85 10.30 17.64
N ALA A 93 9.91 9.81 16.83
CA ALA A 93 8.55 9.43 17.24
C ALA A 93 8.45 7.98 17.79
N GLY A 94 9.57 7.27 17.91
CA GLY A 94 9.62 5.92 18.46
C GLY A 94 9.54 4.80 17.40
N GLY A 95 9.63 5.14 16.12
CA GLY A 95 9.73 4.17 15.03
C GLY A 95 11.16 3.64 14.87
N GLU A 96 11.30 2.58 14.08
CA GLU A 96 12.57 1.97 13.71
C GLU A 96 12.88 2.29 12.25
N VAL A 97 14.10 2.76 11.95
CA VAL A 97 14.59 2.88 10.56
C VAL A 97 15.21 1.54 10.18
N VAL A 98 14.44 0.73 9.45
CA VAL A 98 14.83 -0.63 9.03
C VAL A 98 15.84 -0.57 7.89
N VAL A 99 15.60 0.29 6.90
CA VAL A 99 16.56 0.60 5.84
C VAL A 99 16.81 2.10 5.87
N PRO A 100 18.05 2.53 6.17
CA PRO A 100 18.38 3.96 6.20
C PRO A 100 18.19 4.62 4.84
N PRO A 101 17.99 5.95 4.79
CA PRO A 101 17.83 6.67 3.55
C PRO A 101 18.96 6.39 2.55
N MET A 102 18.60 5.92 1.37
CA MET A 102 19.55 5.57 0.31
C MET A 102 19.03 5.96 -1.07
N ASP A 103 19.95 6.31 -1.97
CA ASP A 103 19.60 6.62 -3.35
C ASP A 103 19.36 5.33 -4.15
N VAL A 104 18.26 5.34 -4.90
CA VAL A 104 17.93 4.30 -5.88
C VAL A 104 18.31 4.86 -7.25
N MET A 105 19.57 4.72 -7.63
CA MET A 105 20.13 5.30 -8.85
C MET A 105 19.74 6.79 -9.00
N ASP A 106 19.25 7.19 -10.15
CA ASP A 106 18.69 8.52 -10.43
C ASP A 106 17.16 8.60 -10.22
N GLN A 107 16.55 7.48 -9.82
CA GLN A 107 15.10 7.37 -9.72
C GLN A 107 14.52 8.12 -8.51
N GLY A 108 15.21 8.07 -7.39
CA GLY A 108 14.76 8.70 -6.15
C GLY A 108 15.60 8.30 -4.95
N ARG A 109 15.13 8.69 -3.77
CA ARG A 109 15.72 8.33 -2.48
C ARG A 109 14.66 7.66 -1.62
N MET A 110 14.98 6.53 -1.02
CA MET A 110 14.06 5.72 -0.22
C MET A 110 14.58 5.47 1.18
N ALA A 111 13.66 5.19 2.09
CA ALA A 111 13.93 4.55 3.37
C ALA A 111 12.81 3.56 3.68
N ILE A 112 13.07 2.54 4.50
CA ILE A 112 12.03 1.68 5.09
C ILE A 112 11.98 1.95 6.58
N VAL A 113 10.78 2.18 7.07
CA VAL A 113 10.49 2.53 8.45
C VAL A 113 9.45 1.57 9.01
N ARG A 114 9.55 1.28 10.29
CA ARG A 114 8.55 0.52 11.04
C ARG A 114 8.01 1.38 12.16
N ASP A 115 6.70 1.45 12.30
CA ASP A 115 6.05 2.15 13.40
C ASP A 115 6.25 1.40 14.73
N PRO A 116 5.92 2.00 15.91
CA PRO A 116 6.12 1.37 17.21
C PRO A 116 5.34 0.07 17.44
N GLN A 117 4.38 -0.27 16.58
CA GLN A 117 3.60 -1.50 16.66
C GLN A 117 3.95 -2.52 15.57
N GLY A 118 4.97 -2.23 14.76
CA GLY A 118 5.50 -3.11 13.73
C GLY A 118 4.99 -2.85 12.34
N GLY A 119 4.12 -1.86 12.12
CA GLY A 119 3.63 -1.48 10.80
C GLY A 119 4.75 -0.91 9.93
N GLN A 120 5.14 -1.65 8.89
CA GLN A 120 6.23 -1.26 8.00
C GLN A 120 5.70 -0.48 6.80
N PHE A 121 6.42 0.58 6.41
CA PHE A 121 6.13 1.41 5.27
C PHE A 121 7.41 2.00 4.68
N GLY A 122 7.35 2.42 3.42
CA GLY A 122 8.43 3.12 2.74
C GLY A 122 8.26 4.63 2.78
N LEU A 123 9.39 5.34 2.65
CA LEU A 123 9.46 6.74 2.30
C LEU A 123 10.03 6.84 0.90
N TRP A 124 9.47 7.68 0.03
CA TRP A 124 9.94 7.86 -1.33
C TRP A 124 10.05 9.34 -1.70
N GLN A 125 11.26 9.82 -1.87
CA GLN A 125 11.58 11.12 -2.43
C GLN A 125 11.88 10.95 -3.92
N GLY A 126 10.86 11.16 -4.76
CA GLY A 126 10.96 10.90 -6.19
C GLY A 126 11.84 11.92 -6.92
N ARG A 127 12.63 11.43 -7.87
CA ARG A 127 13.44 12.22 -8.84
C ARG A 127 12.95 11.91 -10.25
N ALA A 128 13.63 11.03 -10.99
CA ALA A 128 13.16 10.58 -12.31
C ALA A 128 11.88 9.74 -12.21
N HIS A 129 11.69 9.01 -11.09
CA HIS A 129 10.49 8.23 -10.79
C HIS A 129 9.69 8.87 -9.64
N PRO A 130 8.59 9.61 -9.94
CA PRO A 130 7.81 10.29 -8.89
C PRO A 130 6.83 9.37 -8.15
N GLY A 131 6.72 8.09 -8.54
CA GLY A 131 5.76 7.13 -8.01
C GLY A 131 4.72 6.69 -9.04
N SER A 132 3.58 6.20 -8.58
CA SER A 132 2.48 5.71 -9.41
C SER A 132 1.89 6.83 -10.27
N ARG A 133 1.73 6.55 -11.56
CA ARG A 133 1.22 7.53 -12.55
C ARG A 133 -0.30 7.46 -12.72
N ILE A 134 -0.90 6.35 -12.29
CA ILE A 134 -2.36 6.16 -12.26
C ILE A 134 -2.74 5.72 -10.85
N VAL A 135 -3.72 6.38 -10.28
CA VAL A 135 -4.32 6.08 -8.98
C VAL A 135 -5.84 6.19 -9.05
N ASN A 136 -6.57 5.48 -8.21
CA ASN A 136 -8.03 5.50 -8.10
C ASN A 136 -8.80 5.03 -9.35
N ASP A 137 -8.13 4.44 -10.31
CA ASP A 137 -8.73 3.85 -11.50
C ASP A 137 -8.61 2.32 -11.45
N PRO A 138 -9.51 1.57 -12.11
CA PRO A 138 -9.42 0.10 -12.15
C PRO A 138 -8.04 -0.38 -12.59
N GLY A 139 -7.45 -1.28 -11.79
CA GLY A 139 -6.09 -1.77 -11.96
C GLY A 139 -5.02 -0.97 -11.22
N SER A 140 -5.36 0.10 -10.50
CA SER A 140 -4.41 0.85 -9.66
C SER A 140 -4.85 0.85 -8.20
N PHE A 141 -3.97 1.27 -7.29
CA PHE A 141 -4.37 1.41 -5.89
C PHE A 141 -5.31 2.61 -5.69
N THR A 142 -6.22 2.47 -4.71
CA THR A 142 -7.21 3.50 -4.42
C THR A 142 -7.26 3.90 -2.95
N TRP A 143 -6.82 3.02 -2.05
CA TRP A 143 -6.84 3.26 -0.60
C TRP A 143 -5.79 2.42 0.11
N ASN A 144 -5.43 2.83 1.33
CA ASN A 144 -4.57 2.04 2.22
C ASN A 144 -5.08 2.22 3.66
N ASP A 145 -5.27 1.11 4.37
CA ASP A 145 -5.58 1.13 5.80
C ASP A 145 -4.44 0.52 6.61
N LEU A 146 -4.09 1.17 7.70
CA LEU A 146 -3.29 0.57 8.76
C LEU A 146 -4.22 -0.19 9.70
N PHE A 147 -3.99 -1.47 9.84
CA PHE A 147 -4.57 -2.29 10.90
C PHE A 147 -3.59 -2.27 12.07
N ALA A 148 -4.00 -1.74 13.22
CA ALA A 148 -3.16 -1.61 14.40
C ALA A 148 -3.80 -2.29 15.60
N PRO A 149 -3.06 -3.08 16.40
CA PRO A 149 -3.58 -3.67 17.63
C PRO A 149 -4.13 -2.62 18.58
N ASP A 150 -3.43 -1.48 18.70
CA ASP A 150 -3.87 -0.28 19.41
C ASP A 150 -3.74 0.93 18.49
N ALA A 151 -4.87 1.49 18.06
CA ALA A 151 -4.86 2.64 17.16
C ALA A 151 -4.39 3.94 17.83
N GLY A 152 -4.37 4.05 19.15
CA GLY A 152 -3.93 5.24 19.87
C GLY A 152 -2.46 5.60 19.59
N PRO A 153 -1.49 4.72 19.90
CA PRO A 153 -0.08 4.92 19.56
C PRO A 153 0.18 5.08 18.06
N ALA A 154 -0.55 4.34 17.19
CA ALA A 154 -0.41 4.49 15.75
C ALA A 154 -0.80 5.90 15.29
N ARG A 155 -1.96 6.41 15.73
CA ARG A 155 -2.42 7.78 15.45
C ARG A 155 -1.37 8.81 15.89
N ALA A 156 -0.84 8.68 17.11
CA ALA A 156 0.17 9.59 17.62
C ALA A 156 1.45 9.57 16.77
N PHE A 157 1.91 8.39 16.38
CA PHE A 157 3.09 8.22 15.53
C PHE A 157 2.93 8.88 14.16
N TYR A 158 1.88 8.51 13.40
CA TYR A 158 1.69 9.04 12.05
C TYR A 158 1.40 10.54 12.04
N THR A 159 0.73 11.06 13.09
CA THR A 159 0.59 12.53 13.28
C THR A 159 1.94 13.19 13.54
N ALA A 160 2.80 12.61 14.36
CA ALA A 160 4.12 13.18 14.65
C ALA A 160 5.05 13.17 13.42
N VAL A 161 4.99 12.12 12.60
CA VAL A 161 5.85 11.96 11.42
C VAL A 161 5.41 12.87 10.26
N PHE A 162 4.12 12.89 9.93
CA PHE A 162 3.60 13.53 8.73
C PHE A 162 2.72 14.77 8.98
N GLY A 163 2.41 15.06 10.24
CA GLY A 163 1.48 16.14 10.56
C GLY A 163 0.02 15.87 10.15
N PHE A 164 -0.37 14.60 10.07
CA PHE A 164 -1.70 14.23 9.61
C PHE A 164 -2.81 14.75 10.53
N GLU A 165 -3.93 15.14 9.91
CA GLU A 165 -5.19 15.41 10.59
C GLU A 165 -6.00 14.12 10.65
N LEU A 166 -6.63 13.87 11.78
CA LEU A 166 -7.36 12.64 12.07
C LEU A 166 -8.85 12.93 12.25
N GLU A 167 -9.69 12.15 11.57
CA GLU A 167 -11.14 12.23 11.67
C GLU A 167 -11.69 10.87 12.12
N GLN A 168 -12.13 10.81 13.39
CA GLN A 168 -12.75 9.61 13.93
C GLN A 168 -14.13 9.38 13.29
N ILE A 169 -14.34 8.20 12.71
CA ILE A 169 -15.63 7.84 12.12
C ILE A 169 -16.54 7.30 13.23
N PRO A 170 -17.73 7.91 13.43
CA PRO A 170 -18.69 7.40 14.41
C PRO A 170 -19.17 5.99 14.06
N GLY A 171 -19.23 5.11 15.05
CA GLY A 171 -19.69 3.72 14.85
C GLY A 171 -19.10 2.77 15.89
N GLY A 172 -19.36 1.48 15.71
CA GLY A 172 -18.87 0.43 16.63
C GLY A 172 -17.42 -0.01 16.40
N MET A 173 -16.76 0.48 15.34
CA MET A 173 -15.35 0.20 15.03
C MET A 173 -14.47 1.38 15.41
N ASP A 174 -13.27 1.10 15.91
CA ASP A 174 -12.25 2.13 16.15
C ASP A 174 -11.55 2.48 14.82
N TYR A 175 -12.25 3.23 13.95
CA TYR A 175 -11.76 3.62 12.64
C TYR A 175 -11.58 5.13 12.53
N THR A 176 -10.40 5.52 12.12
CA THR A 176 -10.00 6.92 11.91
C THR A 176 -9.57 7.12 10.48
N VAL A 177 -10.21 8.04 9.78
CA VAL A 177 -9.74 8.48 8.46
C VAL A 177 -8.60 9.47 8.63
N VAL A 178 -7.58 9.30 7.83
CA VAL A 178 -6.36 10.11 7.85
C VAL A 178 -6.40 11.12 6.71
N ARG A 179 -6.20 12.39 7.05
CA ARG A 179 -6.15 13.49 6.09
C ARG A 179 -4.79 14.15 6.11
N ARG A 180 -4.34 14.56 4.94
CA ARG A 180 -3.13 15.37 4.81
C ARG A 180 -3.41 16.80 5.31
N ALA A 181 -2.50 17.32 6.15
CA ALA A 181 -2.57 18.70 6.57
C ALA A 181 -2.40 19.66 5.37
N GLY A 182 -3.06 20.81 5.43
CA GLY A 182 -2.95 21.86 4.43
C GLY A 182 -3.99 21.81 3.32
N ASP A 183 -4.35 20.66 2.76
CA ASP A 183 -5.42 20.55 1.75
C ASP A 183 -6.57 19.63 2.17
N GLY A 184 -6.46 18.96 3.33
CA GLY A 184 -7.49 18.09 3.89
C GLY A 184 -7.79 16.83 3.05
N ARG A 185 -6.91 16.47 2.10
CA ARG A 185 -7.13 15.32 1.23
C ARG A 185 -7.03 14.03 2.03
N TYR A 186 -8.01 13.16 1.86
CA TYR A 186 -8.00 11.83 2.43
C TYR A 186 -6.91 10.97 1.79
N ILE A 187 -6.12 10.27 2.61
CA ILE A 187 -4.98 9.48 2.16
C ILE A 187 -4.98 8.03 2.64
N GLY A 188 -5.83 7.68 3.60
CA GLY A 188 -5.93 6.35 4.17
C GLY A 188 -6.73 6.32 5.45
N GLY A 189 -6.67 5.20 6.15
CA GLY A 189 -7.31 5.00 7.44
C GLY A 189 -6.43 4.28 8.44
N ILE A 190 -6.80 4.38 9.72
CA ILE A 190 -6.22 3.59 10.81
C ILE A 190 -7.38 2.89 11.51
N LEU A 191 -7.36 1.56 11.49
CA LEU A 191 -8.32 0.68 12.14
C LEU A 191 -7.68 0.02 13.35
N GLY A 192 -8.24 0.26 14.54
CA GLY A 192 -7.85 -0.38 15.77
C GLY A 192 -8.66 -1.63 16.07
N GLY A 193 -8.04 -2.64 16.66
CA GLY A 193 -8.73 -3.82 17.13
C GLY A 193 -7.83 -5.00 17.40
N GLU A 194 -8.08 -5.68 18.53
CA GLU A 194 -7.43 -6.95 18.83
C GLU A 194 -7.92 -8.03 17.84
N GLY A 195 -6.97 -8.77 17.24
CA GLY A 195 -7.29 -9.88 16.34
C GLY A 195 -7.31 -9.53 14.85
N LEU A 196 -7.06 -8.30 14.45
CA LEU A 196 -6.82 -7.93 13.06
C LEU A 196 -5.36 -8.28 12.68
N VAL A 197 -5.10 -9.56 12.48
CA VAL A 197 -3.77 -10.05 12.05
C VAL A 197 -3.80 -10.30 10.55
N LEU A 198 -3.12 -9.46 9.80
CA LEU A 198 -2.99 -9.62 8.35
C LEU A 198 -1.75 -10.44 7.93
N GLY A 199 -0.81 -10.66 8.84
CA GLY A 199 0.43 -11.39 8.61
C GLY A 199 0.54 -12.71 9.37
N GLY A 200 1.42 -13.61 8.92
CA GLY A 200 1.67 -14.94 9.52
C GLY A 200 2.63 -14.95 10.71
N GLY A 201 2.96 -13.80 11.30
CA GLY A 201 3.88 -13.70 12.43
C GLY A 201 3.26 -14.06 13.79
N GLU A 202 4.10 -14.32 14.80
CA GLU A 202 3.66 -14.56 16.18
C GLU A 202 3.19 -13.24 16.83
N GLY A 203 1.89 -13.10 17.04
CA GLY A 203 1.26 -11.99 17.74
C GLY A 203 0.68 -10.89 16.84
N PRO A 204 -0.11 -9.98 17.41
CA PRO A 204 -0.72 -8.89 16.67
C PRO A 204 0.31 -7.80 16.35
N VAL A 205 0.64 -7.65 15.07
CA VAL A 205 1.54 -6.63 14.55
C VAL A 205 0.74 -5.69 13.66
N ALA A 206 1.02 -4.39 13.74
CA ALA A 206 0.39 -3.43 12.82
C ALA A 206 0.78 -3.75 11.37
N SER A 207 -0.15 -3.59 10.45
CA SER A 207 0.07 -3.91 9.04
C SER A 207 -0.73 -3.00 8.12
N TRP A 208 -0.06 -2.50 7.07
CA TRP A 208 -0.73 -1.77 6.00
C TRP A 208 -1.42 -2.74 5.05
N LEU A 209 -2.66 -2.46 4.72
CA LEU A 209 -3.46 -3.19 3.74
C LEU A 209 -3.79 -2.27 2.56
N THR A 210 -3.37 -2.65 1.38
CA THR A 210 -3.64 -1.92 0.14
C THR A 210 -4.96 -2.35 -0.48
N TYR A 211 -5.66 -1.40 -1.08
CA TYR A 211 -6.89 -1.61 -1.85
C TYR A 211 -6.62 -1.29 -3.30
N PHE A 212 -6.88 -2.25 -4.18
CA PHE A 212 -6.85 -2.03 -5.63
C PHE A 212 -8.25 -1.78 -6.16
N ALA A 213 -8.40 -0.74 -6.96
CA ALA A 213 -9.65 -0.48 -7.65
C ALA A 213 -9.88 -1.51 -8.75
N VAL A 214 -11.11 -1.98 -8.86
CA VAL A 214 -11.58 -2.90 -9.91
C VAL A 214 -12.98 -2.50 -10.37
N ASP A 215 -13.34 -2.83 -11.61
CA ASP A 215 -14.69 -2.57 -12.13
C ASP A 215 -15.76 -3.43 -11.44
N ASP A 216 -15.42 -4.69 -11.15
CA ASP A 216 -16.34 -5.68 -10.59
C ASP A 216 -15.62 -6.57 -9.55
N PRO A 217 -15.84 -6.32 -8.22
CA PRO A 217 -15.26 -7.14 -7.16
C PRO A 217 -15.65 -8.62 -7.20
N ASP A 218 -16.87 -8.95 -7.66
CA ASP A 218 -17.31 -10.34 -7.80
C ASP A 218 -16.53 -11.06 -8.91
N ALA A 219 -16.28 -10.38 -10.03
CA ALA A 219 -15.42 -10.91 -11.10
C ALA A 219 -13.96 -11.02 -10.63
N ALA A 220 -13.47 -10.04 -9.85
CA ALA A 220 -12.13 -10.05 -9.28
C ALA A 220 -11.93 -11.25 -8.35
N VAL A 221 -12.87 -11.53 -7.46
CA VAL A 221 -12.84 -12.70 -6.57
C VAL A 221 -12.79 -14.02 -7.36
N ARG A 222 -13.55 -14.14 -8.45
CA ARG A 222 -13.46 -15.32 -9.34
C ARG A 222 -12.06 -15.47 -9.96
N LYS A 223 -11.44 -14.36 -10.41
CA LYS A 223 -10.06 -14.36 -10.94
C LYS A 223 -9.04 -14.73 -9.88
N VAL A 224 -9.19 -14.22 -8.64
CA VAL A 224 -8.33 -14.55 -7.50
C VAL A 224 -8.33 -16.06 -7.27
N ARG A 225 -9.50 -16.70 -7.15
CA ARG A 225 -9.62 -18.14 -6.97
C ARG A 225 -9.03 -18.94 -8.13
N ALA A 226 -9.32 -18.52 -9.36
CA ALA A 226 -8.79 -19.18 -10.56
C ALA A 226 -7.26 -19.06 -10.68
N GLY A 227 -6.68 -17.98 -10.17
CA GLY A 227 -5.22 -17.75 -10.12
C GLY A 227 -4.51 -18.40 -8.95
N GLY A 228 -5.22 -19.17 -8.09
CA GLY A 228 -4.65 -19.88 -6.94
C GLY A 228 -4.51 -19.04 -5.68
N GLY A 229 -5.16 -17.87 -5.62
CA GLY A 229 -5.35 -17.09 -4.41
C GLY A 229 -6.56 -17.57 -3.58
N SER A 230 -6.80 -16.92 -2.45
CA SER A 230 -7.93 -17.20 -1.57
C SER A 230 -8.75 -15.95 -1.27
N VAL A 231 -9.91 -16.14 -0.65
CA VAL A 231 -10.85 -15.07 -0.30
C VAL A 231 -11.12 -15.16 1.19
N ASP A 232 -10.74 -14.12 1.92
CA ASP A 232 -10.96 -14.01 3.36
C ASP A 232 -12.37 -13.45 3.65
N GLU A 233 -12.80 -12.44 2.85
CA GLU A 233 -14.13 -11.84 2.93
C GLU A 233 -14.72 -11.73 1.52
N GLU A 234 -15.94 -12.29 1.34
CA GLU A 234 -16.69 -12.19 0.09
C GLU A 234 -17.08 -10.74 -0.23
N PRO A 235 -17.36 -10.41 -1.51
CA PRO A 235 -17.76 -9.07 -1.88
C PRO A 235 -19.01 -8.59 -1.14
N VAL A 236 -18.86 -7.50 -0.38
CA VAL A 236 -19.95 -6.84 0.36
C VAL A 236 -20.08 -5.39 -0.05
N ASP A 237 -21.32 -4.88 -0.01
CA ASP A 237 -21.59 -3.46 -0.22
C ASP A 237 -21.39 -2.70 1.09
N THR A 238 -20.66 -1.60 1.01
CA THR A 238 -20.39 -0.68 2.11
C THR A 238 -20.74 0.75 1.68
N PRO A 239 -20.83 1.71 2.61
CA PRO A 239 -21.01 3.12 2.24
C PRO A 239 -19.92 3.67 1.30
N TYR A 240 -18.75 3.04 1.29
CA TYR A 240 -17.59 3.48 0.49
C TYR A 240 -17.47 2.77 -0.86
N GLY A 241 -18.31 1.75 -1.10
CA GLY A 241 -18.32 0.94 -2.31
C GLY A 241 -18.41 -0.54 -2.03
N ARG A 242 -18.38 -1.35 -3.09
CA ARG A 242 -18.36 -2.81 -3.00
C ARG A 242 -16.92 -3.29 -2.91
N MET A 243 -16.58 -4.12 -1.90
CA MET A 243 -15.21 -4.58 -1.67
C MET A 243 -15.16 -6.02 -1.18
N ALA A 244 -14.00 -6.66 -1.36
CA ALA A 244 -13.68 -7.99 -0.84
C ALA A 244 -12.25 -8.01 -0.30
N THR A 245 -11.98 -8.82 0.73
CA THR A 245 -10.63 -9.09 1.23
C THR A 245 -10.16 -10.43 0.66
N VAL A 246 -9.01 -10.41 0.01
CA VAL A 246 -8.47 -11.54 -0.73
C VAL A 246 -6.98 -11.72 -0.44
N ARG A 247 -6.45 -12.91 -0.80
CA ARG A 247 -5.01 -13.17 -0.77
C ARG A 247 -4.53 -13.62 -2.14
N ASP A 248 -3.31 -13.25 -2.47
CA ASP A 248 -2.62 -13.75 -3.63
C ASP A 248 -2.17 -15.22 -3.45
N PRO A 249 -1.54 -15.88 -4.46
CA PRO A 249 -1.07 -17.25 -4.37
C PRO A 249 0.03 -17.51 -3.33
N PHE A 250 0.58 -16.49 -2.72
CA PHE A 250 1.62 -16.54 -1.67
C PHE A 250 1.07 -16.20 -0.29
N GLY A 251 -0.24 -15.92 -0.20
CA GLY A 251 -0.91 -15.58 1.05
C GLY A 251 -0.91 -14.09 1.38
N VAL A 252 -0.44 -13.22 0.49
CA VAL A 252 -0.41 -11.76 0.71
C VAL A 252 -1.83 -11.20 0.69
N PRO A 253 -2.30 -10.58 1.78
CA PRO A 253 -3.61 -9.98 1.83
C PRO A 253 -3.65 -8.63 1.09
N PHE A 254 -4.76 -8.36 0.44
CA PHE A 254 -5.12 -7.07 -0.12
C PHE A 254 -6.64 -6.98 -0.32
N ARG A 255 -7.15 -5.79 -0.58
CA ARG A 255 -8.56 -5.61 -0.93
C ARG A 255 -8.73 -5.28 -2.41
N VAL A 256 -9.80 -5.79 -2.99
CA VAL A 256 -10.32 -5.34 -4.29
C VAL A 256 -11.58 -4.54 -4.04
N MET A 257 -11.69 -3.37 -4.68
CA MET A 257 -12.76 -2.43 -4.40
C MET A 257 -13.27 -1.74 -5.67
N ARG A 258 -14.58 -1.66 -5.81
CA ARG A 258 -15.22 -0.68 -6.67
C ARG A 258 -15.70 0.47 -5.81
N PRO A 259 -14.99 1.63 -5.82
CA PRO A 259 -15.38 2.78 -5.01
C PRO A 259 -16.80 3.25 -5.31
N ALA A 260 -17.51 3.74 -4.29
CA ALA A 260 -18.79 4.40 -4.49
C ALA A 260 -18.61 5.65 -5.36
N PRO A 261 -19.58 6.03 -6.20
CA PRO A 261 -19.55 7.28 -6.93
C PRO A 261 -19.35 8.44 -5.95
N GLN A 262 -18.38 9.32 -6.24
CA GLN A 262 -18.18 10.52 -5.44
C GLN A 262 -19.39 11.45 -5.64
N PRO A 263 -19.99 12.00 -4.56
CA PRO A 263 -21.04 12.99 -4.71
C PRO A 263 -20.47 14.21 -5.47
N GLY A 264 -20.87 14.42 -6.72
CA GLY A 264 -20.51 15.61 -7.51
C GLY A 264 -19.34 15.45 -8.47
N SER A 265 -18.98 14.24 -8.90
CA SER A 265 -18.07 14.00 -10.05
C SER A 265 -18.82 13.99 -11.37
#